data_bf7776aecdd070379e3599ce83fcd72a
#
_entry.id   bf7776aecdd070379e3599ce83fcd72a
#
_cell.length_a   1.000
_cell.length_b   1.000
_cell.length_c   1.000
_cell.angle_alpha   90.00
_cell.angle_beta   90.00
_cell.angle_gamma   90.00
#
_symmetry.space_group_name_H-M   'P 1'
#
loop_
_entity.id
_entity.type
_entity.pdbx_description
1 polymer ?
#
loop_
_entity_poly.entity_id
_entity_poly.type
_entity_poly.pdbx_seq_one_letter_code
_entity_poly.pdbx_strand_id
1 'polypeptide(L)'
;TERMLKTFGADIKVEGLKVNIKGGSRIMAQDMDIPGDISSAAFFIVAGLITRGSEVLIKNVGVNPTRTGIIDMLKRMGGDIELLNERELSGEPVADILVKSSSLKGIEIGSRDVPRAIDEFPILCIAASVAEGRTVVTGASELRVKESDRIAAMGMELKKMGVRVEELPEGMIIQGAQGFKGPAPAGSRQGARVQSHGDHRVAMSMIVAGLVAGGGTKVEDIECIDTSFPGFLKKLSELGCRS
;
A
#
# COMPACT_ATOMS: atom_id res chain seq x y z
N THR A 1 -16.92 0.95 10.39
CA THR A 1 -18.40 0.95 10.65
C THR A 1 -18.71 0.78 12.14
N GLU A 2 -18.14 -0.23 12.82
CA GLU A 2 -18.40 -0.51 14.24
C GLU A 2 -18.14 0.70 15.14
N ARG A 3 -16.95 1.29 15.07
CA ARG A 3 -16.55 2.47 15.87
C ARG A 3 -17.43 3.67 15.58
N MET A 4 -17.68 3.95 14.31
CA MET A 4 -18.53 5.05 13.87
C MET A 4 -19.96 4.89 14.39
N LEU A 5 -20.54 3.69 14.31
CA LEU A 5 -21.88 3.44 14.85
C LEU A 5 -21.94 3.62 16.37
N LYS A 6 -20.90 3.22 17.11
CA LYS A 6 -20.79 3.50 18.55
C LYS A 6 -20.77 5.00 18.84
N THR A 7 -20.02 5.79 18.07
CA THR A 7 -19.98 7.25 18.20
C THR A 7 -21.38 7.86 17.97
N PHE A 8 -22.15 7.31 17.05
CA PHE A 8 -23.55 7.72 16.82
C PHE A 8 -24.54 7.22 17.87
N GLY A 9 -24.09 6.47 18.89
CA GLY A 9 -24.94 6.01 20.00
C GLY A 9 -25.59 4.64 19.79
N ALA A 10 -25.15 3.86 18.79
CA ALA A 10 -25.60 2.48 18.64
C ALA A 10 -25.08 1.60 19.80
N ASP A 11 -25.96 0.76 20.35
CA ASP A 11 -25.57 -0.24 21.35
C ASP A 11 -24.89 -1.43 20.66
N ILE A 12 -23.57 -1.40 20.64
CA ILE A 12 -22.72 -2.41 19.98
C ILE A 12 -21.77 -3.01 21.00
N LYS A 13 -21.80 -4.35 21.11
CA LYS A 13 -20.86 -5.14 21.92
C LYS A 13 -19.98 -5.95 20.99
N VAL A 14 -18.69 -5.94 21.26
CA VAL A 14 -17.68 -6.67 20.51
C VAL A 14 -16.93 -7.60 21.42
N GLU A 15 -16.92 -8.88 21.07
CA GLU A 15 -16.23 -9.95 21.79
C GLU A 15 -15.41 -10.77 20.78
N GLY A 16 -14.14 -10.46 20.65
CA GLY A 16 -13.27 -11.06 19.61
C GLY A 16 -13.80 -10.75 18.20
N LEU A 17 -14.18 -11.76 17.45
CA LEU A 17 -14.74 -11.62 16.09
C LEU A 17 -16.29 -11.51 16.08
N LYS A 18 -16.93 -11.57 17.23
CA LYS A 18 -18.39 -11.41 17.34
C LYS A 18 -18.75 -9.96 17.54
N VAL A 19 -19.64 -9.44 16.70
CA VAL A 19 -20.19 -8.11 16.83
C VAL A 19 -21.69 -8.26 17.03
N ASN A 20 -22.21 -7.82 18.17
CA ASN A 20 -23.61 -7.80 18.50
C ASN A 20 -24.11 -6.36 18.45
N ILE A 21 -25.16 -6.09 17.69
CA ILE A 21 -25.84 -4.80 17.66
C ILE A 21 -27.27 -4.94 18.14
N LYS A 22 -27.68 -4.07 19.06
CA LYS A 22 -29.07 -4.02 19.51
C LYS A 22 -29.89 -3.20 18.51
N GLY A 23 -30.86 -3.85 17.88
CA GLY A 23 -31.80 -3.18 17.00
C GLY A 23 -32.65 -2.13 17.76
N GLY A 24 -33.14 -1.12 17.03
CA GLY A 24 -33.96 -0.04 17.57
C GLY A 24 -33.22 1.01 18.39
N SER A 25 -31.89 0.98 18.45
CA SER A 25 -31.12 2.07 19.05
C SER A 25 -31.30 3.36 18.27
N ARG A 26 -31.55 4.47 18.99
CA ARG A 26 -31.61 5.78 18.36
C ARG A 26 -30.25 6.26 17.97
N ILE A 27 -30.02 6.37 16.67
CA ILE A 27 -28.79 6.97 16.10
C ILE A 27 -28.93 8.49 16.19
N MET A 28 -27.90 9.15 16.71
CA MET A 28 -27.86 10.61 16.87
C MET A 28 -26.81 11.19 15.93
N ALA A 29 -27.15 12.30 15.27
CA ALA A 29 -26.21 13.05 14.45
C ALA A 29 -25.04 13.52 15.31
N GLN A 30 -23.84 13.41 14.77
CA GLN A 30 -22.58 13.84 15.36
C GLN A 30 -21.73 14.53 14.29
N ASP A 31 -20.98 15.54 14.70
CA ASP A 31 -19.89 16.05 13.88
C ASP A 31 -18.75 15.01 13.86
N MET A 32 -18.23 14.76 12.67
CA MET A 32 -17.17 13.76 12.50
C MET A 32 -16.02 14.31 11.69
N ASP A 33 -14.82 14.14 12.24
CA ASP A 33 -13.59 14.30 11.48
C ASP A 33 -13.21 12.96 10.84
N ILE A 34 -13.03 12.96 9.52
CA ILE A 34 -12.63 11.79 8.76
C ILE A 34 -11.10 11.76 8.62
N PRO A 35 -10.43 10.76 9.18
CA PRO A 35 -8.98 10.63 9.03
C PRO A 35 -8.58 10.29 7.58
N GLY A 36 -7.31 10.55 7.24
CA GLY A 36 -6.73 10.07 5.99
C GLY A 36 -6.75 8.55 5.90
N ASP A 37 -6.97 8.03 4.70
CA ASP A 37 -7.01 6.60 4.45
C ASP A 37 -5.61 5.99 4.44
N ILE A 38 -5.40 4.91 5.23
CA ILE A 38 -4.11 4.19 5.30
C ILE A 38 -3.73 3.57 3.95
N SER A 39 -4.71 3.12 3.16
CA SER A 39 -4.44 2.56 1.83
C SER A 39 -3.88 3.61 0.89
N SER A 40 -4.40 4.84 0.95
CA SER A 40 -3.86 5.99 0.20
C SER A 40 -2.49 6.40 0.72
N ALA A 41 -2.30 6.41 2.03
CA ALA A 41 -1.02 6.72 2.67
C ALA A 41 0.08 5.71 2.33
N ALA A 42 -0.27 4.43 2.14
CA ALA A 42 0.68 3.34 1.89
C ALA A 42 1.57 3.60 0.66
N PHE A 43 1.06 4.25 -0.39
CA PHE A 43 1.86 4.59 -1.57
C PHE A 43 2.96 5.59 -1.22
N PHE A 44 2.67 6.58 -0.39
CA PHE A 44 3.66 7.58 0.07
C PHE A 44 4.60 7.01 1.12
N ILE A 45 4.12 6.10 1.98
CA ILE A 45 4.97 5.36 2.92
C ILE A 45 6.03 4.57 2.14
N VAL A 46 5.62 3.77 1.16
CA VAL A 46 6.58 2.99 0.38
C VAL A 46 7.47 3.90 -0.46
N ALA A 47 6.93 4.96 -1.09
CA ALA A 47 7.75 5.94 -1.82
C ALA A 47 8.84 6.53 -0.90
N GLY A 48 8.49 6.91 0.33
CA GLY A 48 9.43 7.41 1.33
C GLY A 48 10.48 6.37 1.73
N LEU A 49 10.11 5.12 1.93
CA LEU A 49 11.06 4.07 2.30
C LEU A 49 12.08 3.76 1.21
N ILE A 50 11.64 3.70 -0.06
CA ILE A 50 12.48 3.23 -1.17
C ILE A 50 13.29 4.35 -1.86
N THR A 51 12.89 5.61 -1.70
CA THR A 51 13.59 6.75 -2.30
C THR A 51 14.74 7.17 -1.40
N ARG A 52 15.97 7.09 -1.92
CA ARG A 52 17.16 7.36 -1.13
C ARG A 52 17.21 8.78 -0.58
N GLY A 53 17.45 8.90 0.74
CA GLY A 53 17.57 10.18 1.43
C GLY A 53 16.24 10.92 1.65
N SER A 54 15.11 10.26 1.39
CA SER A 54 13.80 10.86 1.65
C SER A 54 13.43 10.82 3.13
N GLU A 55 12.67 11.82 3.54
CA GLU A 55 11.94 11.89 4.81
C GLU A 55 10.55 12.47 4.52
N VAL A 56 9.50 11.72 4.84
CA VAL A 56 8.11 12.09 4.52
C VAL A 56 7.27 12.04 5.78
N LEU A 57 6.53 13.11 6.07
CA LEU A 57 5.54 13.17 7.15
C LEU A 57 4.13 13.18 6.56
N ILE A 58 3.37 12.12 6.81
CA ILE A 58 1.98 11.97 6.38
C ILE A 58 1.07 12.20 7.57
N LYS A 59 0.28 13.28 7.54
CA LYS A 59 -0.50 13.73 8.69
C LYS A 59 -1.91 13.16 8.72
N ASN A 60 -2.46 13.00 9.93
CA ASN A 60 -3.86 12.66 10.19
C ASN A 60 -4.31 11.34 9.54
N VAL A 61 -3.48 10.31 9.54
CA VAL A 61 -3.82 9.00 8.96
C VAL A 61 -4.54 8.14 9.98
N GLY A 62 -5.63 7.49 9.57
CA GLY A 62 -6.31 6.47 10.37
C GLY A 62 -5.40 5.25 10.57
N VAL A 63 -5.10 4.93 11.84
CA VAL A 63 -4.22 3.82 12.21
C VAL A 63 -4.96 2.70 12.93
N ASN A 64 -6.16 2.38 12.47
CA ASN A 64 -6.93 1.28 12.99
C ASN A 64 -6.12 -0.03 12.92
N PRO A 65 -5.90 -0.76 14.05
CA PRO A 65 -5.07 -1.96 14.08
C PRO A 65 -5.51 -3.07 13.11
N THR A 66 -6.77 -3.09 12.68
CA THR A 66 -7.26 -4.04 11.68
C THR A 66 -6.86 -3.69 10.25
N ARG A 67 -6.32 -2.48 10.02
CA ARG A 67 -5.94 -1.93 8.71
C ARG A 67 -4.45 -1.59 8.59
N THR A 68 -3.69 -1.63 9.69
CA THR A 68 -2.28 -1.23 9.71
C THR A 68 -1.30 -2.36 9.40
N GLY A 69 -1.77 -3.48 8.85
CA GLY A 69 -0.90 -4.60 8.48
C GLY A 69 0.26 -4.19 7.58
N ILE A 70 0.05 -3.25 6.67
CA ILE A 70 1.12 -2.73 5.81
C ILE A 70 2.26 -2.08 6.61
N ILE A 71 1.95 -1.32 7.66
CA ILE A 71 2.97 -0.70 8.52
C ILE A 71 3.78 -1.79 9.23
N ASP A 72 3.09 -2.79 9.80
CA ASP A 72 3.75 -3.90 10.50
C ASP A 72 4.68 -4.69 9.57
N MET A 73 4.22 -4.99 8.35
CA MET A 73 5.02 -5.69 7.35
C MET A 73 6.23 -4.86 6.93
N LEU A 74 6.07 -3.58 6.62
CA LEU A 74 7.17 -2.70 6.24
C LEU A 74 8.19 -2.52 7.38
N LYS A 75 7.75 -2.45 8.63
CA LYS A 75 8.65 -2.45 9.81
C LYS A 75 9.42 -3.78 9.92
N ARG A 76 8.76 -4.93 9.70
CA ARG A 76 9.43 -6.24 9.65
C ARG A 76 10.45 -6.32 8.52
N MET A 77 10.21 -5.62 7.42
CA MET A 77 11.17 -5.47 6.33
C MET A 77 12.35 -4.55 6.67
N GLY A 78 12.34 -3.89 7.83
CA GLY A 78 13.37 -2.94 8.26
C GLY A 78 13.09 -1.49 7.90
N GLY A 79 11.85 -1.16 7.56
CA GLY A 79 11.41 0.21 7.27
C GLY A 79 11.42 1.09 8.53
N ASP A 80 12.03 2.26 8.42
CA ASP A 80 12.02 3.31 9.46
C ASP A 80 10.71 4.10 9.36
N ILE A 81 9.75 3.67 10.18
CA ILE A 81 8.40 4.24 10.25
C ILE A 81 8.07 4.52 11.71
N GLU A 82 7.73 5.75 12.02
CA GLU A 82 7.34 6.19 13.36
C GLU A 82 5.91 6.76 13.34
N LEU A 83 5.11 6.38 14.35
CA LEU A 83 3.79 6.97 14.58
C LEU A 83 3.94 8.10 15.59
N LEU A 84 3.56 9.29 15.20
CA LEU A 84 3.63 10.50 16.00
C LEU A 84 2.23 11.04 16.27
N ASN A 85 2.09 11.80 17.33
CA ASN A 85 0.84 12.48 17.66
C ASN A 85 -0.37 11.56 17.67
N GLU A 86 -0.19 10.34 18.19
CA GLU A 86 -1.27 9.37 18.29
C GLU A 86 -2.42 9.91 19.15
N ARG A 87 -3.64 9.81 18.64
CA ARG A 87 -4.85 10.33 19.27
C ARG A 87 -6.08 9.58 18.76
N GLU A 88 -7.20 9.80 19.41
CA GLU A 88 -8.50 9.36 18.93
C GLU A 88 -9.24 10.54 18.28
N LEU A 89 -9.84 10.30 17.12
CA LEU A 89 -10.61 11.28 16.36
C LEU A 89 -11.93 10.63 15.94
N SER A 90 -13.04 11.12 16.46
CA SER A 90 -14.38 10.55 16.18
C SER A 90 -14.49 9.03 16.39
N GLY A 91 -13.82 8.50 17.43
CA GLY A 91 -13.81 7.07 17.77
C GLY A 91 -12.80 6.22 16.98
N GLU A 92 -12.01 6.81 16.07
CA GLU A 92 -10.96 6.12 15.33
C GLU A 92 -9.56 6.55 15.79
N PRO A 93 -8.60 5.61 15.92
CA PRO A 93 -7.21 5.97 16.20
C PRO A 93 -6.58 6.62 14.97
N VAL A 94 -5.91 7.73 15.21
CA VAL A 94 -5.27 8.56 14.19
C VAL A 94 -3.85 8.90 14.63
N ALA A 95 -2.92 8.89 13.68
CA ALA A 95 -1.54 9.32 13.89
C ALA A 95 -0.99 10.12 12.71
N ASP A 96 0.10 10.80 12.94
CA ASP A 96 0.98 11.27 11.89
C ASP A 96 2.07 10.21 11.66
N ILE A 97 2.36 9.88 10.41
CA ILE A 97 3.30 8.81 10.05
C ILE A 97 4.57 9.47 9.51
N LEU A 98 5.67 9.37 10.24
CA LEU A 98 6.99 9.77 9.76
C LEU A 98 7.70 8.57 9.14
N VAL A 99 8.19 8.74 7.93
CA VAL A 99 8.85 7.69 7.14
C VAL A 99 10.20 8.18 6.66
N LYS A 100 11.24 7.38 6.84
CA LYS A 100 12.61 7.68 6.35
C LYS A 100 13.11 6.59 5.43
N SER A 101 13.93 6.97 4.45
CA SER A 101 14.50 6.02 3.50
C SER A 101 15.24 4.89 4.22
N SER A 102 15.02 3.66 3.76
CA SER A 102 15.44 2.47 4.48
C SER A 102 15.97 1.39 3.54
N SER A 103 16.90 0.58 4.03
CA SER A 103 17.34 -0.64 3.34
C SER A 103 16.40 -1.79 3.74
N LEU A 104 15.47 -2.11 2.87
CA LEU A 104 14.47 -3.15 3.13
C LEU A 104 15.03 -4.54 2.92
N LYS A 105 14.51 -5.53 3.65
CA LYS A 105 14.81 -6.96 3.53
C LYS A 105 13.55 -7.76 3.24
N GLY A 106 13.70 -8.83 2.48
CA GLY A 106 12.61 -9.74 2.17
C GLY A 106 12.10 -10.47 3.43
N ILE A 107 10.79 -10.73 3.47
CA ILE A 107 10.11 -11.39 4.59
C ILE A 107 9.12 -12.43 4.09
N GLU A 108 8.63 -13.26 5.00
CA GLU A 108 7.49 -14.14 4.77
C GLU A 108 6.21 -13.50 5.31
N ILE A 109 5.15 -13.52 4.49
CA ILE A 109 3.83 -12.96 4.74
C ILE A 109 2.82 -14.08 4.50
N GLY A 110 2.11 -14.44 5.54
CA GLY A 110 1.15 -15.54 5.50
C GLY A 110 -0.30 -15.08 5.68
N SER A 111 -1.20 -16.06 5.70
CA SER A 111 -2.65 -15.85 5.81
C SER A 111 -3.10 -15.04 7.04
N ARG A 112 -2.29 -14.94 8.08
CA ARG A 112 -2.59 -14.09 9.27
C ARG A 112 -2.32 -12.61 9.02
N ASP A 113 -1.36 -12.30 8.15
CA ASP A 113 -0.97 -10.92 7.80
C ASP A 113 -1.90 -10.34 6.72
N VAL A 114 -2.23 -11.16 5.72
CA VAL A 114 -2.93 -10.76 4.49
C VAL A 114 -4.23 -9.98 4.74
N PRO A 115 -5.16 -10.40 5.63
CA PRO A 115 -6.43 -9.68 5.79
C PRO A 115 -6.27 -8.23 6.26
N ARG A 116 -5.17 -7.91 6.95
CA ARG A 116 -4.89 -6.57 7.50
C ARG A 116 -4.22 -5.63 6.51
N ALA A 117 -3.81 -6.14 5.33
CA ALA A 117 -3.14 -5.37 4.29
C ALA A 117 -3.46 -5.89 2.87
N ILE A 118 -4.62 -6.50 2.69
CA ILE A 118 -4.97 -7.12 1.41
C ILE A 118 -5.04 -6.09 0.28
N ASP A 119 -5.49 -4.89 0.60
CA ASP A 119 -5.60 -3.80 -0.36
C ASP A 119 -4.26 -3.12 -0.68
N GLU A 120 -3.29 -3.27 0.20
CA GLU A 120 -1.94 -2.73 0.06
C GLU A 120 -0.97 -3.72 -0.63
N PHE A 121 -1.46 -4.91 -1.05
CA PHE A 121 -0.63 -5.91 -1.73
C PHE A 121 0.14 -5.35 -2.94
N PRO A 122 -0.46 -4.56 -3.86
CA PRO A 122 0.29 -4.03 -4.99
C PRO A 122 1.48 -3.17 -4.58
N ILE A 123 1.29 -2.25 -3.65
CA ILE A 123 2.39 -1.40 -3.19
C ILE A 123 3.42 -2.15 -2.32
N LEU A 124 2.99 -3.18 -1.59
CA LEU A 124 3.90 -4.08 -0.86
C LEU A 124 4.81 -4.85 -1.82
N CYS A 125 4.31 -5.25 -2.99
CA CYS A 125 5.12 -5.88 -4.04
C CYS A 125 6.24 -4.94 -4.53
N ILE A 126 6.01 -3.63 -4.55
CA ILE A 126 7.04 -2.65 -4.90
C ILE A 126 8.12 -2.59 -3.81
N ALA A 127 7.73 -2.51 -2.53
CA ALA A 127 8.69 -2.58 -1.43
C ALA A 127 9.52 -3.89 -1.49
N ALA A 128 8.87 -5.02 -1.75
CA ALA A 128 9.52 -6.32 -1.87
C ALA A 128 10.50 -6.39 -3.05
N SER A 129 10.18 -5.73 -4.17
CA SER A 129 11.02 -5.77 -5.37
C SER A 129 12.35 -5.00 -5.23
N VAL A 130 12.43 -4.05 -4.30
CA VAL A 130 13.68 -3.31 -3.98
C VAL A 130 14.37 -3.83 -2.73
N ALA A 131 13.75 -4.73 -1.99
CA ALA A 131 14.28 -5.31 -0.76
C ALA A 131 15.47 -6.25 -1.07
N GLU A 132 16.35 -6.41 -0.11
CA GLU A 132 17.39 -7.45 -0.17
C GLU A 132 16.78 -8.83 0.12
N GLY A 133 17.03 -9.80 -0.76
CA GLY A 133 16.58 -11.17 -0.58
C GLY A 133 15.20 -11.44 -1.14
N ARG A 134 14.49 -12.40 -0.58
CA ARG A 134 13.23 -12.94 -1.10
C ARG A 134 12.05 -12.58 -0.19
N THR A 135 10.99 -12.07 -0.77
CA THR A 135 9.69 -11.94 -0.11
C THR A 135 8.74 -13.01 -0.62
N VAL A 136 8.07 -13.70 0.29
CA VAL A 136 7.08 -14.74 -0.02
C VAL A 136 5.73 -14.32 0.54
N VAL A 137 4.72 -14.24 -0.31
CA VAL A 137 3.33 -13.99 0.10
C VAL A 137 2.51 -15.23 -0.19
N THR A 138 1.76 -15.70 0.80
CA THR A 138 0.87 -16.86 0.71
C THR A 138 -0.47 -16.58 1.38
N GLY A 139 -1.50 -17.38 1.05
CA GLY A 139 -2.84 -17.24 1.64
C GLY A 139 -3.58 -15.98 1.20
N ALA A 140 -3.30 -15.51 -0.01
CA ALA A 140 -3.84 -14.27 -0.58
C ALA A 140 -4.75 -14.53 -1.81
N SER A 141 -5.44 -15.67 -1.86
CA SER A 141 -6.29 -16.06 -2.99
C SER A 141 -7.36 -15.04 -3.35
N GLU A 142 -7.88 -14.28 -2.37
CA GLU A 142 -8.90 -13.24 -2.59
C GLU A 142 -8.39 -12.11 -3.51
N LEU A 143 -7.09 -11.92 -3.64
CA LEU A 143 -6.51 -10.93 -4.57
C LEU A 143 -6.79 -11.22 -6.05
N ARG A 144 -7.17 -12.47 -6.37
CA ARG A 144 -7.48 -12.86 -7.75
C ARG A 144 -8.86 -12.40 -8.23
N VAL A 145 -9.72 -12.02 -7.29
CA VAL A 145 -11.12 -11.59 -7.56
C VAL A 145 -11.40 -10.15 -7.15
N LYS A 146 -10.36 -9.31 -7.06
CA LYS A 146 -10.47 -7.87 -6.83
C LYS A 146 -10.80 -7.15 -8.15
N GLU A 147 -10.54 -5.84 -8.26
CA GLU A 147 -10.76 -5.03 -9.47
C GLU A 147 -10.02 -5.61 -10.69
N SER A 148 -8.89 -6.25 -10.43
CA SER A 148 -8.15 -7.10 -11.36
C SER A 148 -7.70 -8.36 -10.63
N ASP A 149 -7.18 -9.36 -11.34
CA ASP A 149 -6.33 -10.38 -10.70
C ASP A 149 -5.02 -9.71 -10.30
N ARG A 150 -4.97 -9.17 -9.07
CA ARG A 150 -3.81 -8.40 -8.57
C ARG A 150 -2.54 -9.22 -8.50
N ILE A 151 -2.63 -10.54 -8.31
CA ILE A 151 -1.45 -11.42 -8.32
C ILE A 151 -0.88 -11.48 -9.74
N ALA A 152 -1.70 -11.78 -10.73
CA ALA A 152 -1.28 -11.87 -12.12
C ALA A 152 -0.82 -10.51 -12.66
N ALA A 153 -1.58 -9.43 -12.42
CA ALA A 153 -1.25 -8.08 -12.85
C ALA A 153 0.12 -7.63 -12.31
N MET A 154 0.32 -7.69 -10.98
CA MET A 154 1.59 -7.32 -10.38
C MET A 154 2.74 -8.20 -10.84
N GLY A 155 2.52 -9.53 -10.98
CA GLY A 155 3.53 -10.44 -11.48
C GLY A 155 3.98 -10.12 -12.90
N MET A 156 3.05 -9.78 -13.77
CA MET A 156 3.32 -9.38 -15.16
C MET A 156 4.11 -8.07 -15.23
N GLU A 157 3.63 -7.03 -14.52
CA GLU A 157 4.23 -5.70 -14.62
C GLU A 157 5.61 -5.62 -13.95
N LEU A 158 5.82 -6.30 -12.83
CA LEU A 158 7.12 -6.40 -12.19
C LEU A 158 8.15 -7.13 -13.08
N LYS A 159 7.72 -8.18 -13.81
CA LYS A 159 8.60 -8.87 -14.78
C LYS A 159 9.04 -7.94 -15.91
N LYS A 160 8.14 -7.07 -16.42
CA LYS A 160 8.51 -6.03 -17.42
C LYS A 160 9.53 -5.02 -16.86
N MET A 161 9.53 -4.77 -15.55
CA MET A 161 10.52 -3.95 -14.86
C MET A 161 11.82 -4.73 -14.50
N GLY A 162 11.93 -5.99 -14.91
CA GLY A 162 13.12 -6.81 -14.69
C GLY A 162 13.19 -7.49 -13.31
N VAL A 163 12.10 -7.46 -12.53
CA VAL A 163 12.01 -8.17 -11.25
C VAL A 163 11.73 -9.66 -11.48
N ARG A 164 12.43 -10.52 -10.75
CA ARG A 164 12.16 -11.96 -10.77
C ARG A 164 10.98 -12.26 -9.86
N VAL A 165 9.91 -12.73 -10.47
CA VAL A 165 8.67 -13.04 -9.79
C VAL A 165 8.21 -14.44 -10.17
N GLU A 166 7.85 -15.24 -9.17
CA GLU A 166 7.16 -16.50 -9.30
C GLU A 166 5.72 -16.33 -8.76
N GLU A 167 4.76 -16.55 -9.63
CA GLU A 167 3.35 -16.49 -9.27
C GLU A 167 2.92 -17.81 -8.64
N LEU A 168 2.27 -17.74 -7.48
CA LEU A 168 1.67 -18.88 -6.78
C LEU A 168 0.15 -18.84 -6.91
N PRO A 169 -0.57 -19.96 -6.73
CA PRO A 169 -2.04 -19.99 -6.74
C PRO A 169 -2.66 -18.96 -5.78
N GLU A 170 -2.08 -18.78 -4.60
CA GLU A 170 -2.58 -17.93 -3.52
C GLU A 170 -1.57 -16.87 -3.10
N GLY A 171 -0.75 -16.37 -4.02
CA GLY A 171 0.25 -15.36 -3.68
C GLY A 171 1.39 -15.27 -4.68
N MET A 172 2.58 -14.93 -4.19
CA MET A 172 3.70 -14.59 -5.05
C MET A 172 5.02 -14.69 -4.31
N ILE A 173 6.08 -15.10 -5.01
CA ILE A 173 7.45 -14.98 -4.56
C ILE A 173 8.11 -13.86 -5.36
N ILE A 174 8.67 -12.88 -4.67
CA ILE A 174 9.38 -11.75 -5.27
C ILE A 174 10.84 -11.81 -4.85
N GLN A 175 11.72 -11.95 -5.82
CA GLN A 175 13.16 -11.86 -5.59
C GLN A 175 13.55 -10.39 -5.74
N GLY A 176 13.72 -9.72 -4.60
CA GLY A 176 14.19 -8.35 -4.60
C GLY A 176 15.63 -8.24 -5.08
N ALA A 177 15.92 -7.18 -5.79
CA ALA A 177 17.26 -6.78 -6.15
C ALA A 177 17.41 -5.33 -5.72
N GLN A 178 18.59 -4.94 -5.24
CA GLN A 178 18.85 -3.55 -4.87
C GLN A 178 18.62 -2.61 -6.08
N GLY A 179 17.39 -2.08 -6.17
CA GLY A 179 16.91 -1.26 -7.28
C GLY A 179 16.35 -2.07 -8.46
N PHE A 180 15.42 -1.45 -9.19
CA PHE A 180 14.92 -1.97 -10.44
C PHE A 180 16.03 -1.94 -11.48
N LYS A 181 16.63 -3.07 -11.73
CA LYS A 181 17.52 -3.26 -12.87
C LYS A 181 16.67 -3.77 -14.03
N GLY A 182 15.87 -2.90 -14.60
CA GLY A 182 15.25 -3.20 -15.88
C GLY A 182 16.40 -3.47 -16.89
N PRO A 183 16.30 -4.50 -17.75
CA PRO A 183 17.16 -4.58 -18.89
C PRO A 183 16.76 -3.44 -19.84
N ALA A 184 17.38 -2.28 -19.67
CA ALA A 184 17.63 -1.51 -20.87
C ALA A 184 18.69 -2.30 -21.62
N PRO A 185 18.38 -2.88 -22.79
CA PRO A 185 19.43 -3.39 -23.67
C PRO A 185 20.47 -2.28 -23.80
N ALA A 186 21.74 -2.62 -23.74
CA ALA A 186 22.81 -1.63 -23.89
C ALA A 186 22.50 -0.76 -25.12
N GLY A 187 22.18 0.54 -24.89
CA GLY A 187 21.83 1.49 -25.96
C GLY A 187 20.36 1.94 -26.03
N SER A 188 19.40 1.35 -25.30
CA SER A 188 18.01 1.85 -25.29
C SER A 188 17.73 2.71 -24.06
N ARG A 189 17.37 3.97 -24.28
CA ARG A 189 16.82 4.90 -23.26
C ARG A 189 15.33 4.65 -23.00
N GLN A 190 14.78 3.52 -23.42
CA GLN A 190 13.36 3.21 -23.21
C GLN A 190 13.20 2.57 -21.84
N GLY A 191 12.57 3.32 -20.92
CA GLY A 191 12.08 2.80 -19.64
C GLY A 191 11.01 1.73 -19.83
N ALA A 192 10.62 1.06 -18.75
CA ALA A 192 9.57 0.06 -18.79
C ALA A 192 8.23 0.69 -19.18
N ARG A 193 7.45 -0.01 -20.04
CA ARG A 193 6.03 0.31 -20.29
C ARG A 193 5.19 -0.71 -19.54
N VAL A 194 4.40 -0.23 -18.62
CA VAL A 194 3.56 -1.02 -17.70
C VAL A 194 2.12 -0.56 -17.80
N GLN A 195 1.20 -1.44 -17.44
CA GLN A 195 -0.24 -1.18 -17.50
C GLN A 195 -0.89 -1.23 -16.12
N SER A 196 -1.95 -0.45 -15.95
CA SER A 196 -2.77 -0.46 -14.74
C SER A 196 -3.68 -1.68 -14.63
N HIS A 197 -4.02 -2.33 -15.74
CA HIS A 197 -5.08 -3.34 -15.83
C HIS A 197 -6.45 -2.83 -15.36
N GLY A 198 -6.69 -1.51 -15.44
CA GLY A 198 -7.90 -0.87 -14.92
C GLY A 198 -7.96 -0.78 -13.38
N ASP A 199 -6.91 -1.21 -12.69
CA ASP A 199 -6.82 -1.20 -11.23
C ASP A 199 -5.97 -0.01 -10.75
N HIS A 200 -6.61 0.92 -10.03
CA HIS A 200 -5.96 2.12 -9.51
C HIS A 200 -4.79 1.83 -8.57
N ARG A 201 -4.84 0.71 -7.82
CA ARG A 201 -3.76 0.32 -6.91
C ARG A 201 -2.54 -0.21 -7.65
N VAL A 202 -2.76 -0.96 -8.74
CA VAL A 202 -1.68 -1.36 -9.65
C VAL A 202 -1.07 -0.13 -10.30
N ALA A 203 -1.89 0.79 -10.83
CA ALA A 203 -1.42 2.02 -11.45
C ALA A 203 -0.52 2.85 -10.51
N MET A 204 -1.01 3.18 -9.31
CA MET A 204 -0.27 3.97 -8.32
C MET A 204 1.01 3.25 -7.86
N SER A 205 0.96 1.91 -7.72
CA SER A 205 2.14 1.12 -7.36
C SER A 205 3.22 1.19 -8.44
N MET A 206 2.84 1.06 -9.71
CA MET A 206 3.79 1.17 -10.83
C MET A 206 4.39 2.57 -10.96
N ILE A 207 3.62 3.63 -10.65
CA ILE A 207 4.13 5.00 -10.60
C ILE A 207 5.19 5.13 -9.49
N VAL A 208 4.91 4.61 -8.30
CA VAL A 208 5.89 4.60 -7.19
C VAL A 208 7.15 3.81 -7.54
N ALA A 209 7.00 2.66 -8.21
CA ALA A 209 8.14 1.90 -8.73
C ALA A 209 9.02 2.72 -9.68
N GLY A 210 8.38 3.56 -10.49
CA GLY A 210 9.06 4.47 -11.42
C GLY A 210 10.00 5.46 -10.75
N LEU A 211 9.78 5.84 -9.47
CA LEU A 211 10.64 6.78 -8.74
C LEU A 211 12.07 6.27 -8.57
N VAL A 212 12.26 4.97 -8.54
CA VAL A 212 13.57 4.33 -8.29
C VAL A 212 14.02 3.43 -9.44
N ALA A 213 13.27 3.42 -10.55
CA ALA A 213 13.63 2.68 -11.75
C ALA A 213 14.71 3.42 -12.56
N GLY A 214 15.71 2.69 -13.03
CA GLY A 214 16.71 3.23 -13.95
C GLY A 214 16.16 3.35 -15.38
N GLY A 215 15.92 4.56 -15.87
CA GLY A 215 15.53 4.80 -17.25
C GLY A 215 14.09 5.25 -17.50
N GLY A 216 13.36 5.56 -16.45
CA GLY A 216 11.97 6.02 -16.51
C GLY A 216 10.97 4.87 -16.67
N THR A 217 9.74 5.12 -16.28
CA THR A 217 8.64 4.16 -16.38
C THR A 217 7.41 4.87 -16.95
N LYS A 218 6.82 4.32 -17.99
CA LYS A 218 5.54 4.81 -18.52
C LYS A 218 4.43 3.88 -18.05
N VAL A 219 3.51 4.40 -17.26
CA VAL A 219 2.31 3.69 -16.84
C VAL A 219 1.16 4.08 -17.77
N GLU A 220 0.47 3.09 -18.34
CA GLU A 220 -0.66 3.28 -19.24
C GLU A 220 -1.98 3.08 -18.48
N ASP A 221 -3.06 3.68 -18.99
CA ASP A 221 -4.43 3.60 -18.45
C ASP A 221 -4.53 4.07 -16.98
N ILE A 222 -3.96 5.25 -16.69
CA ILE A 222 -3.88 5.81 -15.34
C ILE A 222 -5.16 6.52 -14.88
N GLU A 223 -6.14 6.69 -15.75
CA GLU A 223 -7.41 7.37 -15.46
C GLU A 223 -8.19 6.70 -14.32
N CYS A 224 -7.97 5.39 -14.12
CA CYS A 224 -8.54 4.65 -13.00
C CYS A 224 -8.10 5.17 -11.63
N ILE A 225 -6.98 5.91 -11.54
CA ILE A 225 -6.50 6.52 -10.28
C ILE A 225 -7.52 7.53 -9.74
N ASP A 226 -8.10 8.35 -10.61
CA ASP A 226 -9.02 9.42 -10.22
C ASP A 226 -10.33 8.90 -9.60
N THR A 227 -10.66 7.63 -9.79
CA THR A 227 -11.82 7.00 -9.13
C THR A 227 -11.62 6.78 -7.62
N SER A 228 -10.37 6.68 -7.17
CA SER A 228 -10.04 6.37 -5.77
C SER A 228 -9.16 7.45 -5.11
N PHE A 229 -8.23 8.04 -5.86
CA PHE A 229 -7.33 9.06 -5.32
C PHE A 229 -7.15 10.22 -6.31
N PRO A 230 -8.17 11.09 -6.46
CA PRO A 230 -8.03 12.29 -7.28
C PRO A 230 -6.85 13.15 -6.83
N GLY A 231 -5.98 13.53 -7.75
CA GLY A 231 -4.81 14.37 -7.46
C GLY A 231 -3.59 13.62 -6.89
N PHE A 232 -3.52 12.29 -6.95
CA PHE A 232 -2.37 11.49 -6.52
C PHE A 232 -1.06 11.97 -7.15
N LEU A 233 -1.01 12.15 -8.47
CA LEU A 233 0.17 12.62 -9.19
C LEU A 233 0.61 14.01 -8.73
N LYS A 234 -0.35 14.93 -8.51
CA LYS A 234 -0.06 16.26 -7.99
C LYS A 234 0.62 16.18 -6.62
N LYS A 235 0.06 15.38 -5.69
CA LYS A 235 0.66 15.20 -4.35
C LYS A 235 2.05 14.58 -4.42
N LEU A 236 2.27 13.62 -5.32
CA LEU A 236 3.57 13.00 -5.50
C LEU A 236 4.60 14.01 -6.04
N SER A 237 4.21 14.88 -6.97
CA SER A 237 5.08 15.94 -7.50
C SER A 237 5.40 17.03 -6.46
N GLU A 238 4.45 17.37 -5.58
CA GLU A 238 4.64 18.33 -4.47
C GLU A 238 5.71 17.85 -3.47
N LEU A 239 5.94 16.55 -3.34
CA LEU A 239 7.01 15.97 -2.53
C LEU A 239 8.39 16.02 -3.21
N GLY A 240 8.52 16.67 -4.36
CA GLY A 240 9.76 16.76 -5.12
C GLY A 240 10.05 15.56 -6.01
N CYS A 241 9.12 14.63 -6.13
CA CYS A 241 9.23 13.54 -7.09
C CYS A 241 8.99 14.10 -8.49
N ARG A 242 10.00 14.05 -9.37
CA ARG A 242 9.83 14.42 -10.77
C ARG A 242 9.10 13.29 -11.50
N SER A 243 7.94 13.61 -12.06
CA SER A 243 7.16 12.74 -12.93
C SER A 243 7.81 12.52 -14.30
#